data_2dd506901933ec6094427547ee53b74e
#
_entry.id   2dd506901933ec6094427547ee53b74e
#
_cell.length_a   1.000
_cell.length_b   1.000
_cell.length_c   1.000
_cell.angle_alpha   90.00
_cell.angle_beta   90.00
_cell.angle_gamma   90.00
#
_symmetry.space_group_name_H-M   'P 1'
#
loop_
_entity.id
_entity.type
_entity.pdbx_description
1 polymer ?
#
loop_
_entity_poly.entity_id
_entity_poly.type
_entity_poly.pdbx_seq_one_letter_code
_entity_poly.pdbx_strand_id
1 'polypeptide(L)'
;VLENKEINLEKLEKKELKPSMQREITNVVTSKNHNNPKLELILNEMNFQNVIRMGSIGFKVCSLLRKEAEIYISISGKTSPKDWDLAAPNALMKSAKCNFTYVNEDEIKYGKKNYEQKGCLIASTLYKSEHLNVCRKINLIIRKYNLL
;
A
#
# COMPACT_ATOMS: atom_id res chain seq x y z
N VAL A 1 -24.33 -2.83 11.23
CA VAL A 1 -24.49 -4.02 10.36
C VAL A 1 -23.47 -3.90 9.26
N LEU A 2 -22.42 -4.75 9.32
CA LEU A 2 -21.45 -4.86 8.25
C LEU A 2 -22.13 -5.62 7.11
N GLU A 3 -22.50 -4.92 6.05
CA GLU A 3 -22.90 -5.59 4.81
C GLU A 3 -21.72 -6.43 4.34
N ASN A 4 -21.89 -7.75 4.29
CA ASN A 4 -20.96 -8.68 3.68
C ASN A 4 -20.92 -8.40 2.16
N LYS A 5 -20.09 -7.43 1.74
CA LYS A 5 -19.72 -7.34 0.34
C LYS A 5 -18.70 -8.44 0.07
N GLU A 6 -19.17 -9.55 -0.47
CA GLU A 6 -18.28 -10.60 -0.97
C GLU A 6 -17.29 -10.00 -1.97
N ILE A 7 -16.00 -10.24 -1.71
CA ILE A 7 -14.94 -9.85 -2.63
C ILE A 7 -14.95 -10.87 -3.77
N ASN A 8 -15.55 -10.51 -4.89
CA ASN A 8 -15.47 -11.33 -6.09
C ASN A 8 -14.15 -11.03 -6.80
N LEU A 9 -13.16 -11.90 -6.57
CA LEU A 9 -11.81 -11.77 -7.14
C LEU A 9 -11.79 -11.83 -8.67
N GLU A 10 -12.78 -12.47 -9.29
CA GLU A 10 -12.88 -12.56 -10.76
C GLU A 10 -13.33 -11.24 -11.41
N LYS A 11 -14.04 -10.38 -10.68
CA LYS A 11 -14.50 -9.07 -11.17
C LYS A 11 -13.48 -7.93 -11.00
N LEU A 12 -12.27 -8.22 -10.53
CA LEU A 12 -11.16 -7.27 -10.56
C LEU A 12 -10.56 -7.17 -11.97
N GLU A 13 -11.42 -7.14 -13.00
CA GLU A 13 -10.97 -6.81 -14.35
C GLU A 13 -10.36 -5.41 -14.34
N LYS A 14 -9.08 -5.37 -14.66
CA LYS A 14 -8.34 -4.13 -14.85
C LYS A 14 -8.95 -3.41 -16.04
N LYS A 15 -9.67 -2.34 -15.77
CA LYS A 15 -10.17 -1.46 -16.81
C LYS A 15 -8.97 -0.92 -17.58
N GLU A 16 -8.83 -1.29 -18.85
CA GLU A 16 -7.77 -0.75 -19.72
C GLU A 16 -7.91 0.78 -19.77
N LEU A 17 -7.00 1.47 -19.12
CA LEU A 17 -6.88 2.91 -19.22
C LEU A 17 -5.90 3.23 -20.35
N LYS A 18 -6.30 4.12 -21.24
CA LYS A 18 -5.42 4.63 -22.29
C LYS A 18 -4.17 5.26 -21.66
N PRO A 19 -2.96 5.10 -22.26
CA PRO A 19 -1.67 5.50 -21.65
C PRO A 19 -1.51 6.99 -21.32
N SER A 20 -2.42 7.85 -21.76
CA SER A 20 -2.31 9.31 -21.67
C SER A 20 -3.01 9.98 -20.49
N MET A 21 -3.75 9.25 -19.67
CA MET A 21 -4.39 9.82 -18.48
C MET A 21 -3.64 9.39 -17.23
N GLN A 22 -2.84 10.29 -16.65
CA GLN A 22 -2.38 10.15 -15.26
C GLN A 22 -3.62 10.18 -14.37
N ARG A 23 -4.01 9.01 -13.88
CA ARG A 23 -5.09 8.89 -12.90
C ARG A 23 -4.64 9.56 -11.60
N GLU A 24 -5.37 10.56 -11.14
CA GLU A 24 -5.19 11.07 -9.79
C GLU A 24 -5.54 9.98 -8.79
N ILE A 25 -4.59 9.66 -7.92
CA ILE A 25 -4.82 8.74 -6.81
C ILE A 25 -5.50 9.55 -5.72
N THR A 26 -6.75 9.24 -5.47
CA THR A 26 -7.59 10.03 -4.57
C THR A 26 -7.55 9.54 -3.14
N ASN A 27 -7.59 8.23 -2.93
CA ASN A 27 -7.75 7.62 -1.61
C ASN A 27 -6.53 6.77 -1.24
N VAL A 28 -5.87 7.13 -0.16
CA VAL A 28 -4.84 6.33 0.48
C VAL A 28 -5.33 5.78 1.80
N VAL A 29 -5.07 4.51 2.08
CA VAL A 29 -5.30 3.90 3.38
C VAL A 29 -3.98 3.71 4.12
N THR A 30 -3.98 3.97 5.42
CA THR A 30 -2.80 3.87 6.26
C THR A 30 -3.15 3.49 7.70
N SER A 31 -2.15 3.40 8.56
CA SER A 31 -2.32 2.93 9.94
C SER A 31 -3.01 3.98 10.82
N LYS A 32 -3.96 3.51 11.65
CA LYS A 32 -4.68 4.35 12.60
C LYS A 32 -3.83 4.69 13.85
N ASN A 33 -3.02 3.74 14.30
CA ASN A 33 -2.48 3.75 15.66
C ASN A 33 -1.02 4.21 15.77
N HIS A 34 -0.40 4.62 14.66
CA HIS A 34 1.00 5.01 14.67
C HIS A 34 1.14 6.47 14.29
N ASN A 35 1.42 7.30 15.29
CA ASN A 35 1.86 8.68 15.05
C ASN A 35 3.31 8.61 14.49
N ASN A 36 3.42 8.45 13.18
CA ASN A 36 4.69 8.31 12.47
C ASN A 36 4.94 9.57 11.64
N PRO A 37 5.83 10.48 12.09
CA PRO A 37 6.12 11.72 11.37
C PRO A 37 6.61 11.52 9.95
N LYS A 38 7.32 10.41 9.70
CA LYS A 38 7.81 10.05 8.36
C LYS A 38 6.65 9.78 7.40
N LEU A 39 5.63 9.08 7.89
CA LEU A 39 4.41 8.79 7.12
C LEU A 39 3.64 10.08 6.82
N GLU A 40 3.45 10.93 7.82
CA GLU A 40 2.73 12.21 7.64
C GLU A 40 3.42 13.09 6.59
N LEU A 41 4.75 13.12 6.60
CA LEU A 41 5.52 13.86 5.59
C LEU A 41 5.29 13.30 4.18
N ILE A 42 5.32 11.97 4.01
CA ILE A 42 5.04 11.34 2.72
C ILE A 42 3.61 11.67 2.26
N LEU A 43 2.62 11.55 3.15
CA LEU A 43 1.23 11.82 2.81
C LEU A 43 1.03 13.27 2.36
N ASN A 44 1.66 14.23 3.03
CA ASN A 44 1.59 15.65 2.70
C ASN A 44 2.26 15.95 1.35
N GLU A 45 3.47 15.42 1.11
CA GLU A 45 4.20 15.63 -0.17
C GLU A 45 3.49 14.97 -1.36
N MET A 46 2.82 13.84 -1.14
CA MET A 46 2.04 13.16 -2.19
C MET A 46 0.69 13.82 -2.47
N ASN A 47 0.19 14.66 -1.56
CA ASN A 47 -1.04 15.43 -1.70
C ASN A 47 -2.28 14.60 -2.06
N PHE A 48 -2.51 13.49 -1.35
CA PHE A 48 -3.71 12.69 -1.52
C PHE A 48 -4.97 13.46 -1.12
N GLN A 49 -6.07 13.27 -1.85
CA GLN A 49 -7.34 13.94 -1.52
C GLN A 49 -7.94 13.42 -0.22
N ASN A 50 -7.88 12.10 0.01
CA ASN A 50 -8.41 11.47 1.21
C ASN A 50 -7.40 10.51 1.82
N VAL A 51 -7.20 10.64 3.13
CA VAL A 51 -6.39 9.73 3.95
C VAL A 51 -7.30 8.95 4.88
N ILE A 52 -7.45 7.67 4.63
CA ILE A 52 -8.29 6.76 5.40
C ILE A 52 -7.40 6.03 6.42
N ARG A 53 -7.76 6.08 7.69
CA ARG A 53 -6.98 5.45 8.76
C ARG A 53 -7.70 4.24 9.31
N MET A 54 -7.05 3.08 9.23
CA MET A 54 -7.61 1.79 9.66
C MET A 54 -6.62 1.02 10.55
N GLY A 55 -7.17 0.13 11.38
CA GLY A 55 -6.39 -0.89 12.09
C GLY A 55 -5.87 -1.95 11.11
N SER A 56 -5.30 -3.01 11.56
CA SER A 56 -4.73 -4.18 10.88
C SER A 56 -4.32 -4.04 9.40
N ILE A 57 -3.28 -4.72 8.97
CA ILE A 57 -2.83 -4.71 7.57
C ILE A 57 -3.83 -5.46 6.68
N GLY A 58 -4.37 -6.57 7.17
CA GLY A 58 -5.40 -7.34 6.46
C GLY A 58 -6.63 -6.49 6.12
N PHE A 59 -7.12 -5.71 7.08
CA PHE A 59 -8.28 -4.84 6.85
C PHE A 59 -7.99 -3.75 5.82
N LYS A 60 -6.79 -3.14 5.86
CA LYS A 60 -6.35 -2.16 4.86
C LYS A 60 -6.27 -2.75 3.45
N VAL A 61 -5.69 -3.95 3.31
CA VAL A 61 -5.62 -4.66 2.03
C VAL A 61 -7.03 -5.01 1.52
N CYS A 62 -7.91 -5.49 2.39
CA CYS A 62 -9.30 -5.73 2.01
C CYS A 62 -10.01 -4.45 1.52
N SER A 63 -9.72 -3.28 2.10
CA SER A 63 -10.30 -2.03 1.63
C SER A 63 -9.84 -1.65 0.21
N LEU A 64 -8.59 -1.99 -0.17
CA LEU A 64 -8.12 -1.85 -1.56
C LEU A 64 -8.93 -2.75 -2.49
N LEU A 65 -9.11 -4.02 -2.14
CA LEU A 65 -9.84 -4.99 -2.96
C LEU A 65 -11.33 -4.66 -3.09
N ARG A 66 -11.90 -4.00 -2.08
CA ARG A 66 -13.27 -3.43 -2.13
C ARG A 66 -13.36 -2.10 -2.86
N LYS A 67 -12.23 -1.58 -3.37
CA LYS A 67 -12.14 -0.29 -4.09
C LYS A 67 -12.52 0.93 -3.23
N GLU A 68 -12.32 0.85 -1.93
CA GLU A 68 -12.51 1.96 -0.99
C GLU A 68 -11.29 2.90 -0.98
N ALA A 69 -10.12 2.35 -1.30
CA ALA A 69 -8.89 3.09 -1.52
C ALA A 69 -8.09 2.47 -2.68
N GLU A 70 -7.18 3.23 -3.26
CA GLU A 70 -6.30 2.76 -4.34
C GLU A 70 -4.95 2.29 -3.84
N ILE A 71 -4.47 2.85 -2.75
CA ILE A 71 -3.12 2.63 -2.23
C ILE A 71 -3.14 2.44 -0.71
N TYR A 72 -2.31 1.51 -0.24
CA TYR A 72 -1.87 1.41 1.15
C TYR A 72 -0.38 1.76 1.23
N ILE A 73 -0.03 2.62 2.21
CA ILE A 73 1.34 3.02 2.50
C ILE A 73 1.65 2.74 3.96
N SER A 74 2.82 2.14 4.19
CA SER A 74 3.39 1.93 5.52
C SER A 74 4.89 2.20 5.48
N ILE A 75 5.40 2.95 6.44
CA ILE A 75 6.84 3.16 6.63
C ILE A 75 7.21 2.82 8.08
N SER A 76 8.31 2.11 8.26
CA SER A 76 8.79 1.72 9.58
C SER A 76 9.20 2.93 10.40
N GLY A 77 8.75 2.94 11.65
CA GLY A 77 9.15 3.90 12.68
C GLY A 77 9.87 3.17 13.82
N LYS A 78 9.36 3.32 15.03
CA LYS A 78 9.82 2.57 16.22
C LYS A 78 9.53 1.07 16.10
N THR A 79 8.49 0.71 15.36
CA THR A 79 8.07 -0.66 15.08
C THR A 79 7.98 -0.89 13.59
N SER A 80 8.03 -2.16 13.19
CA SER A 80 7.83 -2.62 11.83
C SER A 80 6.86 -3.81 11.80
N PRO A 81 6.14 -4.03 10.71
CA PRO A 81 5.36 -5.25 10.53
C PRO A 81 6.24 -6.50 10.63
N LYS A 82 5.65 -7.60 11.01
CA LYS A 82 6.28 -8.92 11.01
C LYS A 82 5.78 -9.74 9.83
N ASP A 83 6.50 -10.81 9.52
CA ASP A 83 6.13 -11.74 8.43
C ASP A 83 4.68 -12.19 8.53
N TRP A 84 4.20 -12.53 9.73
CA TRP A 84 2.82 -12.99 9.95
C TRP A 84 1.76 -11.92 9.76
N ASP A 85 2.12 -10.63 9.88
CA ASP A 85 1.21 -9.52 9.57
C ASP A 85 1.00 -9.36 8.06
N LEU A 86 1.96 -9.80 7.24
CA LEU A 86 1.98 -9.57 5.80
C LEU A 86 1.68 -10.81 4.97
N ALA A 87 1.91 -12.01 5.49
CA ALA A 87 1.82 -13.24 4.69
C ALA A 87 0.46 -13.43 4.03
N ALA A 88 -0.62 -13.37 4.79
CA ALA A 88 -1.98 -13.50 4.25
C ALA A 88 -2.39 -12.30 3.36
N PRO A 89 -2.20 -11.03 3.79
CA PRO A 89 -2.49 -9.88 2.92
C PRO A 89 -1.72 -9.90 1.60
N ASN A 90 -0.44 -10.28 1.60
CA ASN A 90 0.35 -10.37 0.38
C ASN A 90 -0.13 -11.49 -0.54
N ALA A 91 -0.45 -12.65 0.01
CA ALA A 91 -1.04 -13.76 -0.77
C ALA A 91 -2.37 -13.35 -1.42
N LEU A 92 -3.20 -12.62 -0.69
CA LEU A 92 -4.47 -12.10 -1.20
C LEU A 92 -4.26 -11.12 -2.35
N MET A 93 -3.32 -10.18 -2.23
CA MET A 93 -2.97 -9.22 -3.29
C MET A 93 -2.41 -9.94 -4.52
N LYS A 94 -1.56 -10.94 -4.36
CA LYS A 94 -1.03 -11.76 -5.46
C LYS A 94 -2.15 -12.53 -6.18
N SER A 95 -3.07 -13.15 -5.44
CA SER A 95 -4.23 -13.85 -6.01
C SER A 95 -5.12 -12.92 -6.83
N ALA A 96 -5.29 -11.69 -6.38
CA ALA A 96 -6.04 -10.65 -7.07
C ALA A 96 -5.25 -9.98 -8.22
N LYS A 97 -4.03 -10.43 -8.52
CA LYS A 97 -3.11 -9.82 -9.49
C LYS A 97 -2.85 -8.32 -9.24
N CYS A 98 -2.85 -7.94 -7.97
CA CYS A 98 -2.56 -6.60 -7.48
C CYS A 98 -1.11 -6.51 -6.98
N ASN A 99 -0.66 -5.30 -6.67
CA ASN A 99 0.73 -5.04 -6.32
C ASN A 99 0.90 -4.93 -4.80
N PHE A 100 1.94 -5.56 -4.25
CA PHE A 100 2.39 -5.33 -2.89
C PHE A 100 3.91 -5.50 -2.83
N THR A 101 4.63 -4.39 -2.72
CA THR A 101 6.10 -4.35 -2.79
C THR A 101 6.68 -3.40 -1.74
N TYR A 102 7.99 -3.46 -1.59
CA TYR A 102 8.72 -2.34 -1.02
C TYR A 102 8.74 -1.14 -1.98
N VAL A 103 9.04 0.03 -1.44
CA VAL A 103 9.15 1.29 -2.21
C VAL A 103 10.25 1.26 -3.27
N ASN A 104 11.28 0.43 -3.09
CA ASN A 104 12.34 0.18 -4.07
C ASN A 104 11.95 -0.87 -5.14
N GLU A 105 10.68 -1.23 -5.19
CA GLU A 105 10.08 -2.18 -6.14
C GLU A 105 10.41 -3.66 -5.83
N ASP A 106 11.16 -3.96 -4.77
CA ASP A 106 11.47 -5.32 -4.34
C ASP A 106 10.23 -6.05 -3.82
N GLU A 107 10.14 -7.34 -4.11
CA GLU A 107 9.13 -8.21 -3.53
C GLU A 107 9.36 -8.42 -2.02
N ILE A 108 8.26 -8.66 -1.30
CA ILE A 108 8.31 -9.01 0.12
C ILE A 108 8.92 -10.40 0.26
N LYS A 109 10.05 -10.48 0.98
CA LYS A 109 10.74 -11.74 1.30
C LYS A 109 10.55 -12.06 2.77
N TYR A 110 10.15 -13.27 3.05
CA TYR A 110 9.89 -13.81 4.39
C TYR A 110 11.08 -14.57 4.96
N GLY A 111 11.07 -14.80 6.27
CA GLY A 111 12.09 -15.58 6.96
C GLY A 111 13.38 -14.81 7.25
N LYS A 112 13.36 -13.48 7.23
CA LYS A 112 14.49 -12.67 7.66
C LYS A 112 14.73 -12.78 9.17
N LYS A 113 15.92 -12.40 9.62
CA LYS A 113 16.23 -12.32 11.05
C LYS A 113 15.17 -11.48 11.79
N ASN A 114 14.66 -11.99 12.89
CA ASN A 114 13.58 -11.40 13.70
C ASN A 114 12.23 -11.26 12.97
N TYR A 115 12.07 -11.81 11.76
CA TYR A 115 10.84 -11.75 10.96
C TYR A 115 10.32 -10.34 10.69
N GLU A 116 11.19 -9.33 10.73
CA GLU A 116 10.81 -7.93 10.57
C GLU A 116 10.84 -7.50 9.11
N GLN A 117 9.78 -6.78 8.73
CA GLN A 117 9.66 -6.17 7.41
C GLN A 117 9.89 -4.65 7.53
N LYS A 118 11.18 -4.28 7.69
CA LYS A 118 11.60 -2.88 7.80
C LYS A 118 11.61 -2.19 6.45
N GLY A 119 11.33 -0.89 6.45
CA GLY A 119 11.33 -0.05 5.26
C GLY A 119 9.97 0.57 4.96
N CYS A 120 9.75 0.92 3.72
CA CYS A 120 8.47 1.43 3.25
C CYS A 120 7.81 0.40 2.35
N LEU A 121 6.57 0.04 2.69
CA LEU A 121 5.74 -0.92 1.98
C LEU A 121 4.58 -0.21 1.28
N ILE A 122 4.30 -0.63 0.05
CA ILE A 122 3.22 -0.07 -0.76
C ILE A 122 2.42 -1.21 -1.37
N ALA A 123 1.11 -1.21 -1.10
CA ALA A 123 0.17 -2.08 -1.80
C ALA A 123 -0.78 -1.23 -2.65
N SER A 124 -1.18 -1.72 -3.81
CA SER A 124 -2.12 -1.00 -4.67
C SER A 124 -2.91 -1.92 -5.61
N THR A 125 -4.09 -1.45 -5.99
CA THR A 125 -4.91 -2.03 -7.07
C THR A 125 -4.69 -1.35 -8.42
N LEU A 126 -3.65 -0.54 -8.53
CA LEU A 126 -3.24 0.16 -9.75
C LEU A 126 -2.64 -0.81 -10.78
N TYR A 127 -2.54 -0.38 -12.03
CA TYR A 127 -1.68 -1.05 -13.00
C TYR A 127 -0.22 -1.06 -12.51
N LYS A 128 0.55 -2.06 -12.93
CA LYS A 128 1.94 -2.19 -12.50
C LYS A 128 2.77 -0.94 -12.79
N SER A 129 2.60 -0.33 -13.96
CA SER A 129 3.30 0.91 -14.32
C SER A 129 2.96 2.09 -13.42
N GLU A 130 1.69 2.23 -13.04
CA GLU A 130 1.24 3.27 -12.11
C GLU A 130 1.76 3.00 -10.69
N HIS A 131 1.73 1.76 -10.24
CA HIS A 131 2.30 1.35 -8.96
C HIS A 131 3.79 1.70 -8.87
N LEU A 132 4.57 1.37 -9.90
CA LEU A 132 5.99 1.70 -9.97
C LEU A 132 6.24 3.21 -9.96
N ASN A 133 5.41 4.00 -10.64
CA ASN A 133 5.50 5.46 -10.60
C ASN A 133 5.25 6.02 -9.19
N VAL A 134 4.29 5.47 -8.47
CA VAL A 134 4.03 5.84 -7.07
C VAL A 134 5.21 5.47 -6.19
N CYS A 135 5.75 4.26 -6.33
CA CYS A 135 6.95 3.83 -5.61
C CYS A 135 8.11 4.79 -5.83
N ARG A 136 8.37 5.19 -7.08
CA ARG A 136 9.44 6.13 -7.41
C ARG A 136 9.24 7.52 -6.79
N LYS A 137 8.02 8.06 -6.86
CA LYS A 137 7.70 9.35 -6.23
C LYS A 137 7.92 9.30 -4.72
N ILE A 138 7.41 8.28 -4.05
CA ILE A 138 7.60 8.10 -2.60
C ILE A 138 9.08 7.89 -2.26
N ASN A 139 9.81 7.12 -3.06
CA ASN A 139 11.23 6.91 -2.85
C ASN A 139 12.05 8.20 -2.98
N LEU A 140 11.68 9.10 -3.90
CA LEU A 140 12.29 10.43 -4.00
C LEU A 140 12.04 11.26 -2.74
N ILE A 141 10.83 11.22 -2.18
CA ILE A 141 10.50 11.90 -0.91
C ILE A 141 11.34 11.32 0.24
N ILE A 142 11.41 9.99 0.33
CA ILE A 142 12.21 9.30 1.35
C ILE A 142 13.68 9.74 1.28
N ARG A 143 14.26 9.82 0.10
CA ARG A 143 15.65 10.27 -0.10
C ARG A 143 15.83 11.75 0.21
N LYS A 144 14.91 12.60 -0.26
CA LYS A 144 14.95 14.05 -0.03
C LYS A 144 15.02 14.40 1.46
N TYR A 145 14.27 13.66 2.28
CA TYR A 145 14.14 13.92 3.71
C TYR A 145 14.89 12.92 4.60
N ASN A 146 15.65 12.00 4.01
CA ASN A 146 16.42 10.97 4.72
C ASN A 146 15.57 10.17 5.73
N LEU A 147 14.44 9.62 5.27
CA LEU A 147 13.45 8.98 6.14
C LEU A 147 13.76 7.52 6.51
N LEU A 148 14.65 6.84 5.76
CA LEU A 148 15.07 5.44 5.99
C LEU A 148 16.58 5.33 5.99
#